data_6370a51765b329ec7ccd8a952260514b
#
_entry.id   6370a51765b329ec7ccd8a952260514b
#
_cell.length_a   1.000
_cell.length_b   1.000
_cell.length_c   1.000
_cell.angle_alpha   90.00
_cell.angle_beta   90.00
_cell.angle_gamma   90.00
#
_symmetry.space_group_name_H-M   'P 1'
#
loop_
_entity.id
_entity.type
_entity.pdbx_description
1 polymer ?
#
loop_
_entity_poly.entity_id
_entity_poly.type
_entity_poly.pdbx_seq_one_letter_code
_entity_poly.pdbx_strand_id
1 'polypeptide(L)'
;YLSGERTPHNSADIRAAFHQINTSTSKAAIIYSVLEGVAFGIKDGFKAVEAINKNTDETYIVGGGSKSDFWTNLVGSAINKSIIIGEDSNLGPSLGAARLAMMATKNFAGKDVFKKMPIRKEINIDKKLSEILNKRYAVWSEIVSTNLTIAGKLKIIKN
;
A
#
# COMPACT_ATOMS: atom_id res chain seq x y z
N TYR A 1 -2.22 8.54 -6.31
CA TYR A 1 -0.92 8.40 -7.00
C TYR A 1 -0.25 9.76 -7.17
N LEU A 2 1.00 9.92 -6.74
CA LEU A 2 1.68 11.23 -6.69
C LEU A 2 2.57 11.47 -7.91
N SER A 3 3.40 10.50 -8.26
CA SER A 3 4.45 10.64 -9.30
C SER A 3 4.43 9.47 -10.29
N GLY A 4 3.27 9.12 -10.74
CA GLY A 4 3.06 7.92 -11.54
C GLY A 4 2.70 6.71 -10.71
N GLU A 5 2.40 5.63 -11.37
CA GLU A 5 2.00 4.38 -10.77
C GLU A 5 2.44 3.21 -11.67
N ARG A 6 2.93 2.12 -11.05
CA ARG A 6 3.43 0.95 -11.77
C ARG A 6 2.39 -0.18 -11.78
N THR A 7 1.69 -0.42 -10.69
CA THR A 7 0.79 -1.56 -10.53
C THR A 7 -0.50 -1.14 -9.81
N PRO A 8 -1.70 -1.36 -10.40
CA PRO A 8 -1.96 -2.16 -11.61
C PRO A 8 -2.02 -1.36 -12.92
N HIS A 9 -2.01 -0.03 -12.91
CA HIS A 9 -2.36 0.80 -14.08
C HIS A 9 -1.19 1.06 -15.02
N ASN A 10 0.06 0.91 -14.55
CA ASN A 10 1.29 1.19 -15.30
C ASN A 10 1.29 2.55 -16.01
N SER A 11 0.89 3.59 -15.30
CA SER A 11 0.83 4.97 -15.79
C SER A 11 1.91 5.84 -15.17
N ALA A 12 2.92 6.21 -15.95
CA ALA A 12 3.96 7.15 -15.52
C ALA A 12 3.44 8.59 -15.38
N ASP A 13 2.31 8.91 -16.01
CA ASP A 13 1.82 10.28 -16.17
C ASP A 13 0.71 10.65 -15.18
N ILE A 14 0.11 9.68 -14.48
CA ILE A 14 -0.90 9.96 -13.45
C ILE A 14 -0.30 10.78 -12.31
N ARG A 15 -1.05 11.74 -11.81
CA ARG A 15 -0.69 12.60 -10.69
C ARG A 15 -1.79 12.60 -9.63
N ALA A 16 -1.44 13.03 -8.43
CA ALA A 16 -2.40 13.24 -7.38
C ALA A 16 -3.33 14.41 -7.70
N ALA A 17 -4.57 14.30 -7.25
CA ALA A 17 -5.54 15.37 -7.29
C ALA A 17 -6.39 15.34 -6.00
N PHE A 18 -6.84 16.50 -5.57
CA PHE A 18 -7.87 16.62 -4.56
C PHE A 18 -9.19 16.93 -5.25
N HIS A 19 -10.24 16.24 -4.83
CA HIS A 19 -11.57 16.42 -5.38
C HIS A 19 -12.53 16.93 -4.31
N GLN A 20 -13.49 17.78 -4.70
CA GLN A 20 -14.57 18.29 -3.83
C GLN A 20 -14.07 19.04 -2.57
N ILE A 21 -12.92 19.70 -2.65
CA ILE A 21 -12.48 20.64 -1.60
C ILE A 21 -13.42 21.86 -1.61
N ASN A 22 -13.84 22.27 -0.42
CA ASN A 22 -14.64 23.48 -0.22
C ASN A 22 -14.11 24.29 0.97
N THR A 23 -14.75 25.44 1.24
CA THR A 23 -14.35 26.37 2.30
C THR A 23 -14.45 25.79 3.72
N SER A 24 -15.23 24.73 3.93
CA SER A 24 -15.35 24.03 5.22
C SER A 24 -14.36 22.85 5.38
N THR A 25 -13.59 22.54 4.34
CA THR A 25 -12.62 21.43 4.38
C THR A 25 -11.49 21.74 5.35
N SER A 26 -11.41 20.98 6.44
CA SER A 26 -10.39 21.20 7.47
C SER A 26 -9.00 20.71 7.00
N LYS A 27 -7.95 21.29 7.60
CA LYS A 27 -6.56 20.84 7.38
C LYS A 27 -6.38 19.36 7.72
N ALA A 28 -7.03 18.87 8.78
CA ALA A 28 -6.98 17.47 9.17
C ALA A 28 -7.60 16.56 8.10
N ALA A 29 -8.72 16.98 7.49
CA ALA A 29 -9.36 16.22 6.40
C ALA A 29 -8.44 16.12 5.17
N ILE A 30 -7.72 17.19 4.81
CA ILE A 30 -6.76 17.18 3.71
C ILE A 30 -5.61 16.20 4.01
N ILE A 31 -5.04 16.26 5.22
CA ILE A 31 -3.95 15.34 5.61
C ILE A 31 -4.45 13.88 5.61
N TYR A 32 -5.62 13.63 6.18
CA TYR A 32 -6.19 12.28 6.20
C TYR A 32 -6.45 11.75 4.79
N SER A 33 -6.98 12.58 3.88
CA SER A 33 -7.24 12.17 2.50
C SER A 33 -5.99 11.74 1.73
N VAL A 34 -4.83 12.34 2.03
CA VAL A 34 -3.54 11.90 1.47
C VAL A 34 -3.20 10.49 1.95
N LEU A 35 -3.32 10.23 3.26
CA LEU A 35 -3.04 8.90 3.82
C LEU A 35 -4.03 7.85 3.30
N GLU A 36 -5.32 8.19 3.27
CA GLU A 36 -6.37 7.33 2.73
C GLU A 36 -6.12 6.98 1.26
N GLY A 37 -5.77 7.97 0.44
CA GLY A 37 -5.46 7.77 -0.98
C GLY A 37 -4.25 6.86 -1.20
N VAL A 38 -3.22 6.95 -0.36
CA VAL A 38 -2.07 6.03 -0.41
C VAL A 38 -2.49 4.62 0.00
N ALA A 39 -3.31 4.47 1.06
CA ALA A 39 -3.85 3.17 1.47
C ALA A 39 -4.70 2.52 0.36
N PHE A 40 -5.46 3.31 -0.40
CA PHE A 40 -6.22 2.82 -1.55
C PHE A 40 -5.31 2.41 -2.72
N GLY A 41 -4.21 3.11 -2.96
CA GLY A 41 -3.20 2.67 -3.93
C GLY A 41 -2.56 1.33 -3.54
N ILE A 42 -2.30 1.11 -2.25
CA ILE A 42 -1.84 -0.19 -1.72
C ILE A 42 -2.92 -1.25 -1.94
N LYS A 43 -4.20 -0.92 -1.71
CA LYS A 43 -5.31 -1.84 -1.96
C LYS A 43 -5.41 -2.25 -3.43
N ASP A 44 -5.20 -1.34 -4.38
CA ASP A 44 -5.16 -1.67 -5.80
C ASP A 44 -4.08 -2.70 -6.12
N GLY A 45 -2.86 -2.47 -5.64
CA GLY A 45 -1.76 -3.43 -5.79
C GLY A 45 -2.06 -4.78 -5.12
N PHE A 46 -2.67 -4.74 -3.93
CA PHE A 46 -3.04 -5.94 -3.19
C PHE A 46 -4.10 -6.77 -3.93
N LYS A 47 -5.12 -6.13 -4.51
CA LYS A 47 -6.13 -6.80 -5.35
C LYS A 47 -5.51 -7.46 -6.59
N ALA A 48 -4.51 -6.83 -7.21
CA ALA A 48 -3.79 -7.43 -8.34
C ALA A 48 -3.04 -8.70 -7.91
N VAL A 49 -2.45 -8.72 -6.72
CA VAL A 49 -1.82 -9.93 -6.15
C VAL A 49 -2.85 -11.00 -5.84
N GLU A 50 -3.98 -10.65 -5.20
CA GLU A 50 -5.06 -11.60 -4.88
C GLU A 50 -5.70 -12.24 -6.12
N ALA A 51 -5.72 -11.53 -7.24
CA ALA A 51 -6.21 -12.07 -8.51
C ALA A 51 -5.35 -13.22 -9.04
N ILE A 52 -4.05 -13.23 -8.72
CA ILE A 52 -3.09 -14.26 -9.14
C ILE A 52 -2.93 -15.33 -8.06
N ASN A 53 -2.84 -14.93 -6.81
CA ASN A 53 -2.64 -15.82 -5.66
C ASN A 53 -3.66 -15.51 -4.56
N LYS A 54 -4.61 -16.42 -4.37
CA LYS A 54 -5.67 -16.29 -3.36
C LYS A 54 -5.18 -16.55 -1.93
N ASN A 55 -4.00 -17.14 -1.76
CA ASN A 55 -3.45 -17.47 -0.44
C ASN A 55 -2.66 -16.27 0.12
N THR A 56 -3.39 -15.29 0.62
CA THR A 56 -2.85 -14.08 1.26
C THR A 56 -3.21 -14.01 2.75
N ASP A 57 -3.17 -15.16 3.44
CA ASP A 57 -3.63 -15.27 4.82
C ASP A 57 -2.74 -14.51 5.79
N GLU A 58 -1.44 -14.43 5.50
CA GLU A 58 -0.48 -13.67 6.29
C GLU A 58 0.00 -12.43 5.51
N THR A 59 -0.34 -11.27 6.04
CA THR A 59 0.06 -9.99 5.43
C THR A 59 1.00 -9.24 6.38
N TYR A 60 2.23 -9.06 5.95
CA TYR A 60 3.26 -8.34 6.71
C TYR A 60 3.40 -6.91 6.21
N ILE A 61 3.56 -5.96 7.14
CA ILE A 61 4.01 -4.61 6.82
C ILE A 61 5.49 -4.45 7.18
N VAL A 62 6.27 -3.88 6.28
CA VAL A 62 7.70 -3.63 6.46
C VAL A 62 8.07 -2.20 6.12
N GLY A 63 9.25 -1.76 6.58
CA GLY A 63 9.74 -0.40 6.39
C GLY A 63 9.25 0.58 7.44
N GLY A 64 9.47 1.87 7.22
CA GLY A 64 9.20 2.92 8.21
C GLY A 64 7.73 3.01 8.65
N GLY A 65 6.80 2.69 7.75
CA GLY A 65 5.36 2.67 8.04
C GLY A 65 4.95 1.68 9.14
N SER A 66 5.71 0.59 9.33
CA SER A 66 5.45 -0.41 10.36
C SER A 66 5.57 0.14 11.81
N LYS A 67 6.13 1.35 11.97
CA LYS A 67 6.26 2.01 13.27
C LYS A 67 5.00 2.77 13.71
N SER A 68 4.05 3.00 12.80
CA SER A 68 2.82 3.74 13.07
C SER A 68 1.63 2.78 13.12
N ASP A 69 1.07 2.58 14.31
CA ASP A 69 -0.15 1.78 14.50
C ASP A 69 -1.33 2.35 13.72
N PHE A 70 -1.45 3.68 13.71
CA PHE A 70 -2.49 4.37 12.94
C PHE A 70 -2.40 4.03 11.45
N TRP A 71 -1.20 4.14 10.87
CA TRP A 71 -0.97 3.82 9.47
C TRP A 71 -1.23 2.34 9.17
N THR A 72 -0.71 1.46 10.00
CA THR A 72 -0.88 0.01 9.85
C THR A 72 -2.36 -0.39 9.94
N ASN A 73 -3.12 0.20 10.89
CA ASN A 73 -4.56 -0.03 11.00
C ASN A 73 -5.32 0.49 9.77
N LEU A 74 -4.98 1.70 9.28
CA LEU A 74 -5.60 2.27 8.08
C LEU A 74 -5.38 1.37 6.86
N VAL A 75 -4.14 0.91 6.63
CA VAL A 75 -3.81 0.00 5.52
C VAL A 75 -4.53 -1.34 5.69
N GLY A 76 -4.45 -1.97 6.86
CA GLY A 76 -5.12 -3.24 7.13
C GLY A 76 -6.64 -3.17 6.92
N SER A 77 -7.27 -2.10 7.43
CA SER A 77 -8.69 -1.86 7.24
C SER A 77 -9.04 -1.59 5.77
N ALA A 78 -8.18 -0.90 5.02
CA ALA A 78 -8.40 -0.65 3.59
C ALA A 78 -8.35 -1.95 2.77
N ILE A 79 -7.36 -2.83 3.00
CA ILE A 79 -7.22 -4.11 2.29
C ILE A 79 -8.08 -5.23 2.90
N ASN A 80 -8.75 -4.98 4.02
CA ASN A 80 -9.56 -5.95 4.77
C ASN A 80 -8.76 -7.17 5.24
N LYS A 81 -7.54 -6.95 5.76
CA LYS A 81 -6.65 -7.98 6.33
C LYS A 81 -6.06 -7.52 7.66
N SER A 82 -5.90 -8.45 8.61
CA SER A 82 -5.02 -8.22 9.76
C SER A 82 -3.59 -8.06 9.28
N ILE A 83 -2.84 -7.18 9.92
CA ILE A 83 -1.47 -6.88 9.55
C ILE A 83 -0.51 -7.39 10.61
N ILE A 84 0.48 -8.15 10.18
CA ILE A 84 1.56 -8.65 11.03
C ILE A 84 2.74 -7.70 10.96
N ILE A 85 3.26 -7.33 12.12
CA ILE A 85 4.50 -6.56 12.28
C ILE A 85 5.54 -7.52 12.85
N GLY A 86 6.55 -7.85 12.06
CA GLY A 86 7.68 -8.68 12.53
C GLY A 86 8.69 -7.86 13.34
N GLU A 87 9.58 -8.54 14.07
CA GLU A 87 10.62 -7.90 14.88
C GLU A 87 11.53 -6.99 14.05
N ASP A 88 11.92 -7.45 12.85
CA ASP A 88 12.82 -6.74 11.94
C ASP A 88 12.06 -5.96 10.83
N SER A 89 10.75 -5.71 11.00
CA SER A 89 9.93 -5.05 9.99
C SER A 89 10.46 -3.69 9.54
N ASN A 90 11.15 -2.96 10.42
CA ASN A 90 11.74 -1.66 10.13
C ASN A 90 12.93 -1.72 9.17
N LEU A 91 13.58 -2.88 9.02
CA LEU A 91 14.70 -3.06 8.09
C LEU A 91 14.26 -3.10 6.63
N GLY A 92 12.98 -3.45 6.38
CA GLY A 92 12.42 -3.45 5.04
C GLY A 92 13.21 -4.27 4.03
N PRO A 93 13.43 -3.75 2.80
CA PRO A 93 14.13 -4.48 1.74
C PRO A 93 15.59 -4.82 2.05
N SER A 94 16.26 -4.09 2.97
CA SER A 94 17.67 -4.34 3.31
C SER A 94 17.89 -5.72 3.93
N LEU A 95 16.92 -6.21 4.71
CA LEU A 95 16.95 -7.57 5.25
C LEU A 95 16.91 -8.63 4.12
N GLY A 96 16.07 -8.41 3.11
CA GLY A 96 16.01 -9.29 1.94
C GLY A 96 17.31 -9.30 1.16
N ALA A 97 17.89 -8.13 0.92
CA ALA A 97 19.20 -8.00 0.24
C ALA A 97 20.32 -8.69 1.02
N ALA A 98 20.37 -8.53 2.34
CA ALA A 98 21.34 -9.21 3.20
C ALA A 98 21.20 -10.75 3.12
N ARG A 99 19.97 -11.26 3.14
CA ARG A 99 19.69 -12.70 2.99
C ARG A 99 20.16 -13.24 1.64
N LEU A 100 19.93 -12.52 0.56
CA LEU A 100 20.42 -12.90 -0.77
C LEU A 100 21.96 -12.90 -0.82
N ALA A 101 22.61 -11.89 -0.22
CA ALA A 101 24.06 -11.84 -0.11
C ALA A 101 24.62 -13.04 0.68
N MET A 102 24.00 -13.43 1.80
CA MET A 102 24.38 -14.62 2.56
C MET A 102 24.33 -15.88 1.70
N MET A 103 23.29 -16.07 0.90
CA MET A 103 23.19 -17.20 -0.02
C MET A 103 24.29 -17.20 -1.09
N ALA A 104 24.66 -16.02 -1.60
CA ALA A 104 25.71 -15.91 -2.61
C ALA A 104 27.08 -16.38 -2.12
N THR A 105 27.35 -16.35 -0.81
CA THR A 105 28.58 -16.85 -0.21
C THR A 105 28.72 -18.37 -0.22
N LYS A 106 27.66 -19.11 -0.55
CA LYS A 106 27.54 -20.59 -0.52
C LYS A 106 27.77 -21.24 0.87
N ASN A 107 27.92 -20.43 1.92
CA ASN A 107 28.10 -20.93 3.28
C ASN A 107 26.79 -21.20 4.03
N PHE A 108 25.66 -20.81 3.42
CA PHE A 108 24.34 -20.92 4.04
C PHE A 108 23.37 -21.60 3.08
N ALA A 109 22.58 -22.53 3.60
CA ALA A 109 21.45 -23.09 2.85
C ALA A 109 20.24 -22.16 2.91
N GLY A 110 19.39 -22.15 1.89
CA GLY A 110 18.20 -21.31 1.85
C GLY A 110 17.29 -21.45 3.08
N LYS A 111 17.12 -22.67 3.60
CA LYS A 111 16.36 -22.95 4.83
C LYS A 111 16.91 -22.24 6.09
N ASP A 112 18.21 -21.93 6.11
CA ASP A 112 18.85 -21.27 7.24
C ASP A 112 18.73 -19.75 7.15
N VAL A 113 18.62 -19.23 5.92
CA VAL A 113 18.56 -17.81 5.61
C VAL A 113 17.12 -17.29 5.54
N PHE A 114 16.21 -18.02 4.87
CA PHE A 114 14.82 -17.61 4.68
C PHE A 114 13.92 -18.15 5.79
N LYS A 115 14.25 -17.79 7.03
CA LYS A 115 13.36 -18.05 8.16
C LYS A 115 12.22 -17.04 8.19
N LYS A 116 11.03 -17.51 8.62
CA LYS A 116 9.89 -16.63 8.89
C LYS A 116 10.29 -15.61 9.95
N MET A 117 9.89 -14.38 9.75
CA MET A 117 10.18 -13.29 10.69
C MET A 117 9.38 -13.53 11.99
N PRO A 118 10.01 -13.47 13.17
CA PRO A 118 9.28 -13.54 14.44
C PRO A 118 8.24 -12.40 14.50
N ILE A 119 7.06 -12.72 15.01
CA ILE A 119 5.95 -11.76 15.12
C ILE A 119 6.16 -10.92 16.38
N ARG A 120 6.27 -9.60 16.18
CA ARG A 120 6.30 -8.64 17.29
C ARG A 120 4.90 -8.21 17.70
N LYS A 121 4.03 -7.97 16.73
CA LYS A 121 2.67 -7.47 16.95
C LYS A 121 1.76 -7.84 15.79
N GLU A 122 0.50 -8.06 16.08
CA GLU A 122 -0.56 -8.16 15.08
C GLU A 122 -1.57 -7.04 15.30
N ILE A 123 -1.98 -6.38 14.24
CA ILE A 123 -3.01 -5.35 14.22
C ILE A 123 -4.24 -5.94 13.52
N ASN A 124 -5.29 -6.16 14.31
CA ASN A 124 -6.54 -6.69 13.81
C ASN A 124 -7.30 -5.63 13.00
N ILE A 125 -8.16 -6.11 12.11
CA ILE A 125 -9.02 -5.28 11.27
C ILE A 125 -10.00 -4.49 12.15
N ASP A 126 -10.07 -3.18 11.95
CA ASP A 126 -11.22 -2.39 12.37
C ASP A 126 -12.36 -2.55 11.34
N LYS A 127 -13.34 -3.39 11.66
CA LYS A 127 -14.44 -3.72 10.75
C LYS A 127 -15.26 -2.50 10.36
N LYS A 128 -15.52 -1.57 11.30
CA LYS A 128 -16.29 -0.34 11.01
C LYS A 128 -15.53 0.56 10.04
N LEU A 129 -14.24 0.76 10.31
CA LEU A 129 -13.38 1.53 9.41
C LEU A 129 -13.28 0.85 8.03
N SER A 130 -13.13 -0.47 7.98
CA SER A 130 -13.07 -1.23 6.73
C SER A 130 -14.34 -1.06 5.88
N GLU A 131 -15.53 -1.09 6.48
CA GLU A 131 -16.80 -0.85 5.78
C GLU A 131 -16.85 0.56 5.17
N ILE A 132 -16.44 1.58 5.93
CA ILE A 132 -16.37 2.96 5.46
C ILE A 132 -15.37 3.09 4.30
N LEU A 133 -14.17 2.54 4.47
CA LEU A 133 -13.11 2.59 3.47
C LEU A 133 -13.50 1.86 2.19
N ASN A 134 -14.24 0.74 2.28
CA ASN A 134 -14.73 0.03 1.10
C ASN A 134 -15.71 0.89 0.25
N LYS A 135 -16.62 1.61 0.91
CA LYS A 135 -17.52 2.53 0.21
C LYS A 135 -16.77 3.68 -0.46
N ARG A 136 -15.81 4.28 0.25
CA ARG A 136 -14.97 5.36 -0.28
C ARG A 136 -14.04 4.90 -1.40
N TYR A 137 -13.52 3.68 -1.28
CA TYR A 137 -12.67 3.10 -2.33
C TYR A 137 -13.40 2.94 -3.66
N ALA A 138 -14.70 2.61 -3.66
CA ALA A 138 -15.48 2.54 -4.89
C ALA A 138 -15.47 3.89 -5.63
N VAL A 139 -15.77 4.99 -4.91
CA VAL A 139 -15.72 6.35 -5.46
C VAL A 139 -14.30 6.74 -5.88
N TRP A 140 -13.29 6.42 -5.07
CA TRP A 140 -11.88 6.68 -5.38
C TRP A 140 -11.44 5.98 -6.67
N SER A 141 -11.91 4.76 -6.94
CA SER A 141 -11.60 4.03 -8.17
C SER A 141 -12.13 4.74 -9.42
N GLU A 142 -13.32 5.34 -9.34
CA GLU A 142 -13.87 6.17 -10.44
C GLU A 142 -13.04 7.42 -10.67
N ILE A 143 -12.60 8.08 -9.59
CA ILE A 143 -11.71 9.25 -9.66
C ILE A 143 -10.38 8.87 -10.32
N VAL A 144 -9.78 7.74 -9.95
CA VAL A 144 -8.53 7.25 -10.56
C VAL A 144 -8.72 7.00 -12.05
N SER A 145 -9.79 6.34 -12.45
CA SER A 145 -10.11 6.11 -13.87
C SER A 145 -10.18 7.43 -14.66
N THR A 146 -10.84 8.43 -14.09
CA THR A 146 -10.91 9.78 -14.67
C THR A 146 -9.54 10.42 -14.75
N ASN A 147 -8.73 10.35 -13.70
CA ASN A 147 -7.38 10.91 -13.66
C ASN A 147 -6.45 10.23 -14.66
N LEU A 148 -6.57 8.93 -14.90
CA LEU A 148 -5.82 8.22 -15.94
C LEU A 148 -6.17 8.75 -17.34
N THR A 149 -7.45 8.99 -17.61
CA THR A 149 -7.92 9.59 -18.86
C THR A 149 -7.36 11.00 -19.05
N ILE A 150 -7.38 11.83 -18.00
CA ILE A 150 -6.82 13.18 -18.02
C ILE A 150 -5.31 13.15 -18.27
N ALA A 151 -4.58 12.26 -17.60
CA ALA A 151 -3.14 12.09 -17.77
C ALA A 151 -2.77 11.76 -19.22
N GLY A 152 -3.52 10.85 -19.86
CA GLY A 152 -3.35 10.51 -21.26
C GLY A 152 -3.56 11.71 -22.21
N LYS A 153 -4.60 12.52 -21.97
CA LYS A 153 -4.86 13.75 -22.75
C LYS A 153 -3.76 14.79 -22.58
N LEU A 154 -3.29 15.01 -21.35
CA LEU A 154 -2.21 15.97 -21.08
C LEU A 154 -0.87 15.55 -21.69
N LYS A 155 -0.60 14.25 -21.83
CA LYS A 155 0.58 13.73 -22.51
C LYS A 155 0.60 14.10 -23.99
N ILE A 156 -0.56 14.01 -24.66
CA ILE A 156 -0.70 14.38 -26.08
C ILE A 156 -0.41 15.86 -26.32
N ILE A 157 -0.80 16.72 -25.37
CA ILE A 157 -0.59 18.19 -25.48
C ILE A 157 0.89 18.58 -25.29
N LYS A 158 1.67 17.75 -24.58
CA LYS A 158 3.09 18.04 -24.29
C LYS A 158 4.05 17.56 -25.38
N ASN A 159 3.58 16.73 -26.29
CA ASN A 159 4.32 16.25 -27.46
C ASN A 159 3.95 17.05 -28.72
#